data_76ee2c9265858b49167424d0515acc4b
#
_entry.id   76ee2c9265858b49167424d0515acc4b
#
_cell.length_a   1.000
_cell.length_b   1.000
_cell.length_c   1.000
_cell.angle_alpha   90.00
_cell.angle_beta   90.00
_cell.angle_gamma   90.00
#
_symmetry.space_group_name_H-M   'P 1'
#
loop_
_entity.id
_entity.type
_entity.pdbx_description
1 polymer ?
#
loop_
_entity_poly.entity_id
_entity_poly.type
_entity_poly.pdbx_seq_one_letter_code
_entity_poly.pdbx_strand_id
1 'polypeptide(L)'
;ASHWKFTEDPAVLDLEGAFTEIPIASMNYSPLFFWKLFVLGRLNPVKHKPIGNGLPAKGGGSKKELLTRSHHLCVSADGYFSTQLNRALRKTQQANDPFLVVIGHPKALTQFGFKTLESFIAQHHRNHEFVTLSSVL
;
A
#
# COMPACT_ATOMS: atom_id res chain seq x y z
N ALA A 1 12.58 -7.77 -9.88
CA ALA A 1 11.78 -9.00 -10.06
C ALA A 1 10.45 -8.79 -9.36
N SER A 2 9.37 -9.12 -10.05
CA SER A 2 8.00 -8.97 -9.53
C SER A 2 7.60 -10.08 -8.56
N HIS A 3 8.22 -11.23 -8.69
CA HIS A 3 8.07 -12.39 -7.82
C HIS A 3 9.28 -13.30 -8.01
N TRP A 4 9.56 -14.17 -7.03
CA TRP A 4 10.60 -15.18 -7.13
C TRP A 4 10.26 -16.42 -6.32
N LYS A 5 10.93 -17.52 -6.64
CA LYS A 5 10.81 -18.75 -5.88
C LYS A 5 11.95 -18.91 -4.88
N PHE A 6 11.68 -19.63 -3.80
CA PHE A 6 12.65 -19.98 -2.76
C PHE A 6 12.28 -21.31 -2.09
N THR A 7 13.20 -21.91 -1.38
CA THR A 7 12.97 -23.16 -0.63
C THR A 7 12.86 -22.89 0.87
N GLU A 8 13.87 -22.33 1.50
CA GLU A 8 13.90 -22.09 2.95
C GLU A 8 14.01 -20.59 3.29
N ASP A 9 14.86 -19.87 2.59
CA ASP A 9 15.12 -18.44 2.83
C ASP A 9 14.54 -17.58 1.70
N PRO A 10 13.54 -16.74 1.97
CA PRO A 10 12.93 -15.87 0.95
C PRO A 10 13.92 -14.83 0.37
N ALA A 11 15.05 -14.58 1.00
CA ALA A 11 16.10 -13.72 0.47
C ALA A 11 17.00 -14.41 -0.56
N VAL A 12 16.90 -15.74 -0.69
CA VAL A 12 17.72 -16.54 -1.61
C VAL A 12 16.86 -17.04 -2.77
N LEU A 13 17.18 -16.59 -3.97
CA LEU A 13 16.51 -17.06 -5.19
C LEU A 13 16.81 -18.54 -5.43
N ASP A 14 15.78 -19.35 -5.56
CA ASP A 14 15.84 -20.75 -5.97
C ASP A 14 14.73 -21.03 -6.99
N LEU A 15 15.12 -21.27 -8.25
CA LEU A 15 14.17 -21.47 -9.35
C LEU A 15 13.33 -22.73 -9.18
N GLU A 16 13.83 -23.74 -8.49
CA GLU A 16 13.15 -24.99 -8.15
C GLU A 16 12.44 -24.94 -6.79
N GLY A 17 12.46 -23.79 -6.13
CA GLY A 17 11.88 -23.58 -4.81
C GLY A 17 10.37 -23.87 -4.78
N ALA A 18 9.93 -24.50 -3.69
CA ALA A 18 8.54 -24.86 -3.46
C ALA A 18 7.65 -23.66 -3.08
N PHE A 19 8.24 -22.55 -2.66
CA PHE A 19 7.52 -21.34 -2.25
C PHE A 19 7.68 -20.23 -3.28
N THR A 20 6.65 -19.38 -3.40
CA THR A 20 6.68 -18.20 -4.25
C THR A 20 6.53 -16.94 -3.38
N GLU A 21 7.45 -16.01 -3.50
CA GLU A 21 7.37 -14.68 -2.89
C GLU A 21 6.80 -13.68 -3.89
N ILE A 22 5.73 -13.00 -3.49
CA ILE A 22 5.17 -11.87 -4.24
C ILE A 22 5.29 -10.63 -3.33
N PRO A 23 6.26 -9.75 -3.58
CA PRO A 23 6.55 -8.64 -2.69
C PRO A 23 5.43 -7.61 -2.67
N ILE A 24 5.18 -7.05 -1.50
CA ILE A 24 4.28 -5.90 -1.36
C ILE A 24 4.89 -4.72 -2.11
N ALA A 25 4.11 -4.07 -2.95
CA ALA A 25 4.55 -2.89 -3.68
C ALA A 25 4.98 -1.78 -2.71
N SER A 26 6.06 -1.09 -3.04
CA SER A 26 6.59 -0.01 -2.21
C SER A 26 6.94 1.22 -3.06
N MET A 27 6.96 2.39 -2.43
CA MET A 27 7.26 3.64 -3.10
C MET A 27 7.75 4.72 -2.15
N ASN A 28 8.39 5.75 -2.71
CA ASN A 28 8.81 6.92 -1.93
C ASN A 28 7.64 7.89 -1.72
N TYR A 29 7.42 8.24 -0.47
CA TYR A 29 6.49 9.26 -0.01
C TYR A 29 7.26 10.50 0.40
N SER A 30 6.89 11.64 -0.16
CA SER A 30 7.55 12.92 0.13
C SER A 30 7.09 13.50 1.47
N PRO A 31 7.84 14.40 2.10
CA PRO A 31 7.40 15.13 3.29
C PRO A 31 6.06 15.84 3.09
N LEU A 32 5.80 16.37 1.89
CA LEU A 32 4.54 17.04 1.57
C LEU A 32 3.33 16.10 1.68
N PHE A 33 3.49 14.81 1.38
CA PHE A 33 2.45 13.81 1.59
C PHE A 33 2.08 13.71 3.07
N PHE A 34 3.06 13.64 3.96
CA PHE A 34 2.85 13.56 5.39
C PHE A 34 2.28 14.84 5.98
N TRP A 35 2.69 16.01 5.46
CA TRP A 35 2.07 17.29 5.82
C TRP A 35 0.57 17.30 5.48
N LYS A 36 0.20 16.87 4.27
CA LYS A 36 -1.21 16.75 3.86
C LYS A 36 -1.98 15.78 4.75
N LEU A 37 -1.43 14.60 5.00
CA LEU A 37 -2.03 13.60 5.89
C LEU A 37 -2.30 14.17 7.29
N PHE A 38 -1.33 14.89 7.84
CA PHE A 38 -1.40 15.46 9.18
C PHE A 38 -2.43 16.59 9.28
N VAL A 39 -2.49 17.47 8.28
CA VAL A 39 -3.45 18.58 8.22
C VAL A 39 -4.87 18.05 8.00
N LEU A 40 -5.07 17.16 7.05
CA LEU A 40 -6.40 16.60 6.75
C LEU A 40 -6.96 15.76 7.90
N GLY A 41 -6.11 15.04 8.62
CA GLY A 41 -6.52 14.31 9.83
C GLY A 41 -7.05 15.22 10.94
N ARG A 42 -6.59 16.48 10.98
CA ARG A 42 -7.08 17.49 11.93
C ARG A 42 -8.32 18.24 11.43
N LEU A 43 -8.35 18.58 10.16
CA LEU A 43 -9.47 19.33 9.57
C LEU A 43 -10.74 18.48 9.44
N ASN A 44 -10.60 17.18 9.21
CA ASN A 44 -11.73 16.28 9.08
C ASN A 44 -11.50 14.93 9.81
N PRO A 45 -11.45 14.96 11.15
CA PRO A 45 -11.11 13.78 11.94
C PRO A 45 -12.07 12.62 11.74
N VAL A 46 -13.35 12.88 11.49
CA VAL A 46 -14.38 11.83 11.31
C VAL A 46 -14.06 10.96 10.09
N LYS A 47 -13.71 11.56 8.95
CA LYS A 47 -13.37 10.83 7.72
C LYS A 47 -12.09 10.01 7.83
N HIS A 48 -11.15 10.48 8.63
CA HIS A 48 -9.80 9.91 8.73
C HIS A 48 -9.60 9.08 10.00
N LYS A 49 -10.65 8.91 10.82
CA LYS A 49 -10.63 8.01 11.97
C LYS A 49 -10.80 6.57 11.49
N PRO A 50 -10.04 5.60 12.05
CA PRO A 50 -10.26 4.19 11.80
C PRO A 50 -11.69 3.74 12.09
N ILE A 51 -12.24 2.85 11.26
CA ILE A 51 -13.63 2.38 11.37
C ILE A 51 -13.81 1.46 12.57
N GLY A 52 -12.79 0.75 13.00
CA GLY A 52 -12.85 -0.17 14.15
C GLY A 52 -12.32 0.46 15.43
N ASN A 53 -12.13 -0.37 16.45
CA ASN A 53 -11.44 -0.01 17.70
C ASN A 53 -9.93 0.20 17.48
N GLY A 54 -9.55 0.47 16.24
CA GLY A 54 -8.18 0.50 15.80
C GLY A 54 -7.40 1.64 16.41
N LEU A 55 -6.35 1.28 17.08
CA LEU A 55 -5.25 2.18 17.30
C LEU A 55 -4.60 2.46 15.94
N PRO A 56 -4.31 3.73 15.61
CA PRO A 56 -3.59 4.03 14.38
C PRO A 56 -2.31 3.19 14.34
N ALA A 57 -2.01 2.60 13.18
CA ALA A 57 -0.77 1.89 12.99
C ALA A 57 0.37 2.85 13.37
N LYS A 58 1.10 2.52 14.43
CA LYS A 58 2.29 3.29 14.80
C LYS A 58 3.35 2.99 13.73
N GLY A 59 3.46 3.85 12.74
CA GLY A 59 4.61 3.85 11.86
C GLY A 59 5.88 4.09 12.68
N GLY A 60 6.89 3.26 12.50
CA GLY A 60 8.19 3.45 13.13
C GLY A 60 8.86 4.69 12.54
N GLY A 61 8.92 5.77 13.29
CA GLY A 61 9.60 7.00 12.90
C GLY A 61 9.09 8.19 13.73
N SER A 62 9.95 9.16 13.96
CA SER A 62 9.54 10.39 14.63
C SER A 62 8.68 11.23 13.68
N LYS A 63 7.68 11.93 14.21
CA LYS A 63 6.87 12.88 13.41
C LYS A 63 7.74 13.88 12.65
N LYS A 64 8.86 14.30 13.26
CA LYS A 64 9.82 15.23 12.66
C LYS A 64 10.46 14.62 11.41
N GLU A 65 10.87 13.37 11.44
CA GLU A 65 11.46 12.68 10.29
C GLU A 65 10.45 12.55 9.14
N LEU A 66 9.21 12.14 9.42
CA LEU A 66 8.16 12.05 8.40
C LEU A 66 7.90 13.40 7.70
N LEU A 67 7.97 14.51 8.44
CA LEU A 67 7.70 15.84 7.91
C LEU A 67 8.90 16.52 7.23
N THR A 68 10.11 15.94 7.35
CA THR A 68 11.35 16.55 6.83
C THR A 68 12.05 15.71 5.76
N ARG A 69 11.78 14.41 5.69
CA ARG A 69 12.46 13.49 4.77
C ARG A 69 11.46 12.66 3.97
N SER A 70 11.91 12.17 2.83
CA SER A 70 11.16 11.15 2.07
C SER A 70 11.34 9.79 2.72
N HIS A 71 10.27 9.00 2.72
CA HIS A 71 10.27 7.65 3.29
C HIS A 71 9.85 6.63 2.23
N HIS A 72 10.58 5.52 2.16
CA HIS A 72 10.21 4.39 1.35
C HIS A 72 9.30 3.47 2.15
N LEU A 73 8.04 3.37 1.76
CA LEU A 73 7.02 2.62 2.49
C LEU A 73 6.18 1.77 1.55
N CYS A 74 5.56 0.72 2.09
CA CYS A 74 4.63 -0.11 1.36
C CYS A 74 3.43 0.69 0.83
N VAL A 75 2.92 0.29 -0.32
CA VAL A 75 1.67 0.80 -0.87
C VAL A 75 0.53 0.24 -0.05
N SER A 76 -0.29 1.12 0.50
CA SER A 76 -1.36 0.75 1.43
C SER A 76 -2.69 1.36 1.04
N ALA A 77 -3.76 0.62 1.28
CA ALA A 77 -5.14 1.09 1.22
C ALA A 77 -5.58 1.83 2.50
N ASP A 78 -4.71 1.92 3.51
CA ASP A 78 -5.01 2.50 4.80
C ASP A 78 -5.16 4.02 4.75
N GLY A 79 -6.29 4.53 5.19
CA GLY A 79 -6.53 5.95 5.36
C GLY A 79 -6.10 6.79 4.14
N TYR A 80 -5.30 7.81 4.38
CA TYR A 80 -4.85 8.73 3.33
C TYR A 80 -3.83 8.11 2.36
N PHE A 81 -3.18 7.00 2.73
CA PHE A 81 -2.27 6.28 1.84
C PHE A 81 -2.97 5.76 0.58
N SER A 82 -4.26 5.43 0.68
CA SER A 82 -5.08 5.02 -0.47
C SER A 82 -5.08 6.01 -1.63
N THR A 83 -4.83 7.30 -1.38
CA THR A 83 -4.73 8.32 -2.44
C THR A 83 -3.56 8.09 -3.39
N GLN A 84 -2.61 7.24 -3.03
CA GLN A 84 -1.42 6.95 -3.83
C GLN A 84 -1.56 5.71 -4.73
N LEU A 85 -2.69 5.00 -4.67
CA LEU A 85 -2.91 3.76 -5.44
C LEU A 85 -2.73 3.97 -6.96
N ASN A 86 -3.28 5.04 -7.52
CA ASN A 86 -3.10 5.38 -8.93
C ASN A 86 -1.64 5.68 -9.31
N ARG A 87 -0.89 6.28 -8.40
CA ARG A 87 0.55 6.53 -8.61
C ARG A 87 1.35 5.23 -8.52
N ALA A 88 0.99 4.35 -7.58
CA ALA A 88 1.60 3.03 -7.46
C ALA A 88 1.36 2.20 -8.72
N LEU A 89 0.12 2.13 -9.20
CA LEU A 89 -0.23 1.40 -10.43
C LEU A 89 0.60 1.88 -11.63
N ARG A 90 0.70 3.20 -11.84
CA ARG A 90 1.54 3.74 -12.92
C ARG A 90 3.00 3.33 -12.81
N LYS A 91 3.55 3.29 -11.59
CA LYS A 91 4.94 2.84 -11.37
C LYS A 91 5.11 1.36 -11.66
N THR A 92 4.18 0.52 -11.24
CA THR A 92 4.14 -0.91 -11.55
C THR A 92 4.13 -1.14 -13.05
N GLN A 93 3.27 -0.43 -13.78
CA GLN A 93 3.19 -0.48 -15.24
C GLN A 93 4.50 -0.02 -15.92
N GLN A 94 5.11 1.07 -15.44
CA GLN A 94 6.39 1.56 -15.95
C GLN A 94 7.56 0.59 -15.72
N ALA A 95 7.49 -0.17 -14.64
CA ALA A 95 8.46 -1.21 -14.32
C ALA A 95 8.18 -2.54 -15.06
N ASN A 96 7.10 -2.64 -15.85
CA ASN A 96 6.59 -3.88 -16.43
C ASN A 96 6.38 -5.00 -15.41
N ASP A 97 6.00 -4.65 -14.18
CA ASP A 97 5.64 -5.60 -13.16
C ASP A 97 4.22 -6.12 -13.41
N PRO A 98 3.99 -7.44 -13.41
CA PRO A 98 2.66 -8.01 -13.63
C PRO A 98 1.71 -7.81 -12.44
N PHE A 99 2.24 -7.56 -11.24
CA PHE A 99 1.46 -7.46 -10.01
C PHE A 99 1.65 -6.12 -9.30
N LEU A 100 0.56 -5.51 -8.89
CA LEU A 100 0.52 -4.47 -7.88
C LEU A 100 -0.05 -5.06 -6.59
N VAL A 101 0.79 -5.41 -5.63
CA VAL A 101 0.36 -5.91 -4.33
C VAL A 101 0.17 -4.76 -3.37
N VAL A 102 -1.06 -4.59 -2.87
CA VAL A 102 -1.45 -3.53 -1.94
C VAL A 102 -1.77 -4.14 -0.58
N ILE A 103 -1.18 -3.59 0.47
CA ILE A 103 -1.49 -4.01 1.84
C ILE A 103 -2.66 -3.19 2.41
N GLY A 104 -3.46 -3.82 3.26
CA GLY A 104 -4.50 -3.16 4.04
C GLY A 104 -4.55 -3.73 5.45
N HIS A 105 -4.63 -2.85 6.46
CA HIS A 105 -4.78 -3.25 7.84
C HIS A 105 -6.22 -2.98 8.30
N PRO A 106 -7.02 -4.00 8.64
CA PRO A 106 -8.42 -3.80 9.05
C PRO A 106 -8.59 -2.75 10.16
N LYS A 107 -7.64 -2.70 11.10
CA LYS A 107 -7.62 -1.72 12.20
C LYS A 107 -7.30 -0.28 11.78
N ALA A 108 -6.70 -0.08 10.61
CA ALA A 108 -6.29 1.23 10.10
C ALA A 108 -7.16 1.72 8.93
N LEU A 109 -8.11 0.90 8.48
CA LEU A 109 -9.07 1.30 7.45
C LEU A 109 -9.96 2.44 7.96
N THR A 110 -10.08 3.47 7.15
CA THR A 110 -10.96 4.61 7.40
C THR A 110 -12.06 4.66 6.35
N GLN A 111 -13.17 5.34 6.65
CA GLN A 111 -14.23 5.55 5.64
C GLN A 111 -13.69 6.21 4.36
N PHE A 112 -12.76 7.14 4.51
CA PHE A 112 -12.09 7.79 3.39
C PHE A 112 -11.25 6.80 2.58
N GLY A 113 -10.41 6.00 3.24
CA GLY A 113 -9.56 5.00 2.61
C GLY A 113 -10.37 3.95 1.85
N PHE A 114 -11.47 3.49 2.46
CA PHE A 114 -12.36 2.52 1.84
C PHE A 114 -13.02 3.05 0.56
N LYS A 115 -13.58 4.26 0.60
CA LYS A 115 -14.16 4.90 -0.60
C LYS A 115 -13.13 5.16 -1.69
N THR A 116 -11.90 5.50 -1.32
CA THR A 116 -10.81 5.70 -2.28
C THR A 116 -10.39 4.40 -2.94
N LEU A 117 -10.31 3.31 -2.17
CA LEU A 117 -10.04 1.97 -2.69
C LEU A 117 -11.17 1.50 -3.63
N GLU A 118 -12.41 1.66 -3.22
CA GLU A 118 -13.58 1.34 -4.06
C GLU A 118 -13.55 2.10 -5.39
N SER A 119 -13.28 3.40 -5.34
CA SER A 119 -13.14 4.22 -6.55
C SER A 119 -11.97 3.77 -7.43
N PHE A 120 -10.85 3.38 -6.83
CA PHE A 120 -9.70 2.84 -7.56
C PHE A 120 -10.07 1.53 -8.29
N ILE A 121 -10.73 0.60 -7.61
CA ILE A 121 -11.20 -0.67 -8.21
C ILE A 121 -12.19 -0.37 -9.35
N ALA A 122 -13.19 0.47 -9.11
CA ALA A 122 -14.18 0.85 -10.11
C ALA A 122 -13.55 1.50 -11.37
N GLN A 123 -12.49 2.27 -11.20
CA GLN A 123 -11.77 2.91 -12.30
C GLN A 123 -10.97 1.91 -13.15
N HIS A 124 -10.42 0.87 -12.52
CA HIS A 124 -9.42 0.00 -13.15
C HIS A 124 -9.89 -1.42 -13.46
N HIS A 125 -11.04 -1.87 -12.95
CA HIS A 125 -11.52 -3.25 -13.11
C HIS A 125 -11.72 -3.71 -14.57
N ARG A 126 -11.85 -2.79 -15.52
CA ARG A 126 -11.97 -3.14 -16.94
C ARG A 126 -10.64 -3.49 -17.61
N ASN A 127 -9.54 -2.95 -17.08
CA ASN A 127 -8.21 -3.09 -17.68
C ASN A 127 -7.25 -3.90 -16.81
N HIS A 128 -7.65 -4.22 -15.58
CA HIS A 128 -6.86 -4.96 -14.59
C HIS A 128 -7.74 -5.95 -13.86
N GLU A 129 -7.22 -7.13 -13.64
CA GLU A 129 -7.86 -8.13 -12.81
C GLU A 129 -7.52 -7.86 -11.34
N PHE A 130 -8.54 -7.92 -10.47
CA PHE A 130 -8.39 -7.82 -9.02
C PHE A 130 -8.58 -9.21 -8.42
N VAL A 131 -7.52 -9.72 -7.86
CA VAL A 131 -7.45 -11.11 -7.39
C VAL A 131 -6.99 -11.18 -5.93
N THR A 132 -7.27 -12.29 -5.27
CA THR A 132 -6.65 -12.64 -4.00
C THR A 132 -5.35 -13.40 -4.23
N LEU A 133 -4.43 -13.40 -3.26
CA LEU A 133 -3.18 -14.16 -3.37
C LEU A 133 -3.41 -15.64 -3.67
N SER A 134 -4.45 -16.24 -3.10
CA SER A 134 -4.80 -17.64 -3.32
C SER A 134 -5.25 -17.99 -4.74
N SER A 135 -5.58 -17.00 -5.55
CA SER A 135 -5.98 -17.20 -6.96
C SER A 135 -4.83 -16.96 -7.96
N VAL A 136 -3.67 -16.52 -7.47
CA VAL A 136 -2.47 -16.24 -8.27
C VAL A 136 -1.45 -17.37 -8.15
N LEU A 137 -1.49 -18.15 -7.09
CA LEU A 137 -0.64 -19.30 -6.79
C LEU A 137 -1.29 -20.60 -7.25
#